data_79deb3f68bd952ed372c52f82c01c400
#
_entry.id   79deb3f68bd952ed372c52f82c01c400
#
_cell.length_a   1.000
_cell.length_b   1.000
_cell.length_c   1.000
_cell.angle_alpha   90.00
_cell.angle_beta   90.00
_cell.angle_gamma   90.00
#
_symmetry.space_group_name_H-M   'P 1'
#
loop_
_entity.id
_entity.type
_entity.pdbx_description
1 polymer ?
#
loop_
_entity_poly.entity_id
_entity_poly.type
_entity_poly.pdbx_seq_one_letter_code
_entity_poly.pdbx_strand_id
1 'polypeptide(L)'
;MAQSTAFLRIGTRGSPLALVQARAVRARLAAAMGVEEDGIELVVIRTTGDIIQDRTLAEEGGKGLFTKEIEEALLDGRVDLAVHSAKDMPTVLPGGLILAACLEREDPRDVFISRKARSLAELPKAASLGTASLRRQAIAMRARPDLRVTPLRGNVETRLRKLNAGEVDATLLALAGLRRLGLTEHATHVMSADEFLPAVAQGAIGIETRTDNKRVRDTLAGIDHANTSTAVACERSFLEALDGSCKTPIAGHATIAGDAVQFRGLIARPDGSAAHDIAGTGHRKDAIIIGREAGRELKHRAGPGFFD
;
A
#
# COMPACT_ATOMS: atom_id res chain seq x y z
N MET A 1 17.53 -18.66 -27.40
CA MET A 1 16.37 -18.16 -26.66
C MET A 1 15.53 -17.35 -27.63
N ALA A 2 14.27 -17.71 -27.87
CA ALA A 2 13.39 -16.93 -28.74
C ALA A 2 13.20 -15.56 -28.12
N GLN A 3 13.48 -14.48 -28.87
CA GLN A 3 13.16 -13.12 -28.46
C GLN A 3 11.63 -13.04 -28.35
N SER A 4 11.12 -12.68 -27.17
CA SER A 4 9.70 -12.38 -26.99
C SER A 4 9.31 -11.24 -27.95
N THR A 5 8.30 -11.46 -28.77
CA THR A 5 7.72 -10.46 -29.69
C THR A 5 6.77 -9.50 -28.96
N ALA A 6 6.74 -9.55 -27.63
CA ALA A 6 5.86 -8.72 -26.83
C ALA A 6 6.21 -7.22 -26.99
N PHE A 7 5.17 -6.39 -27.12
CA PHE A 7 5.33 -4.93 -27.18
C PHE A 7 5.84 -4.35 -25.87
N LEU A 8 5.42 -4.92 -24.73
CA LEU A 8 5.80 -4.53 -23.36
C LEU A 8 5.87 -5.76 -22.46
N ARG A 9 6.75 -5.68 -21.46
CA ARG A 9 6.88 -6.70 -20.41
C ARG A 9 6.58 -6.03 -19.05
N ILE A 10 5.60 -6.58 -18.35
CA ILE A 10 5.15 -6.12 -17.03
C ILE A 10 5.72 -7.02 -15.95
N GLY A 11 6.61 -6.49 -15.11
CA GLY A 11 7.09 -7.16 -13.91
C GLY A 11 6.05 -7.13 -12.79
N THR A 12 5.83 -8.27 -12.13
CA THR A 12 4.90 -8.37 -10.99
C THR A 12 5.28 -9.53 -10.08
N ARG A 13 4.78 -9.50 -8.84
CA ARG A 13 4.87 -10.64 -7.92
C ARG A 13 3.90 -11.75 -8.32
N GLY A 14 4.15 -12.98 -7.83
CA GLY A 14 3.29 -14.14 -8.09
C GLY A 14 2.08 -14.29 -7.17
N SER A 15 1.82 -13.38 -6.23
CA SER A 15 0.67 -13.49 -5.35
C SER A 15 -0.65 -13.24 -6.12
N PRO A 16 -1.78 -13.88 -5.72
CA PRO A 16 -3.06 -13.70 -6.40
C PRO A 16 -3.43 -12.22 -6.58
N LEU A 17 -3.28 -11.40 -5.53
CA LEU A 17 -3.57 -9.97 -5.61
C LEU A 17 -2.65 -9.23 -6.60
N ALA A 18 -1.35 -9.52 -6.60
CA ALA A 18 -0.41 -8.89 -7.52
C ALA A 18 -0.72 -9.23 -8.98
N LEU A 19 -1.08 -10.49 -9.26
CA LEU A 19 -1.49 -10.92 -10.60
C LEU A 19 -2.79 -10.24 -11.07
N VAL A 20 -3.78 -10.08 -10.18
CA VAL A 20 -5.01 -9.33 -10.52
C VAL A 20 -4.68 -7.88 -10.84
N GLN A 21 -3.81 -7.24 -10.08
CA GLN A 21 -3.37 -5.86 -10.32
C GLN A 21 -2.61 -5.73 -11.65
N ALA A 22 -1.68 -6.64 -11.93
CA ALA A 22 -0.92 -6.63 -13.17
C ALA A 22 -1.82 -6.87 -14.41
N ARG A 23 -2.80 -7.77 -14.31
CA ARG A 23 -3.80 -7.98 -15.37
C ARG A 23 -4.65 -6.74 -15.61
N ALA A 24 -5.06 -6.02 -14.54
CA ALA A 24 -5.81 -4.78 -14.68
C ALA A 24 -4.99 -3.69 -15.42
N VAL A 25 -3.69 -3.57 -15.12
CA VAL A 25 -2.79 -2.67 -15.84
C VAL A 25 -2.62 -3.11 -17.28
N ARG A 26 -2.40 -4.41 -17.54
CA ARG A 26 -2.28 -4.97 -18.88
C ARG A 26 -3.49 -4.63 -19.75
N ALA A 27 -4.70 -4.87 -19.25
CA ALA A 27 -5.94 -4.58 -19.98
C ALA A 27 -6.07 -3.08 -20.31
N ARG A 28 -5.72 -2.18 -19.35
CA ARG A 28 -5.74 -0.73 -19.59
C ARG A 28 -4.71 -0.29 -20.63
N LEU A 29 -3.51 -0.85 -20.59
CA LEU A 29 -2.47 -0.57 -21.58
C LEU A 29 -2.85 -1.09 -22.96
N ALA A 30 -3.35 -2.32 -23.06
CA ALA A 30 -3.80 -2.89 -24.32
C ALA A 30 -4.87 -2.01 -24.99
N ALA A 31 -5.88 -1.60 -24.22
CA ALA A 31 -6.92 -0.68 -24.69
C ALA A 31 -6.36 0.68 -25.13
N ALA A 32 -5.45 1.28 -24.35
CA ALA A 32 -4.85 2.58 -24.67
C ALA A 32 -3.92 2.54 -25.89
N MET A 33 -3.26 1.40 -26.12
CA MET A 33 -2.37 1.19 -27.26
C MET A 33 -3.07 0.65 -28.52
N GLY A 34 -4.32 0.20 -28.40
CA GLY A 34 -5.04 -0.46 -29.50
C GLY A 34 -4.43 -1.80 -29.92
N VAL A 35 -3.89 -2.56 -28.93
CA VAL A 35 -3.29 -3.89 -29.16
C VAL A 35 -4.02 -4.95 -28.34
N GLU A 36 -3.85 -6.22 -28.73
CA GLU A 36 -4.35 -7.34 -27.94
C GLU A 36 -3.56 -7.51 -26.64
N GLU A 37 -4.22 -7.97 -25.57
CA GLU A 37 -3.56 -8.20 -24.27
C GLU A 37 -2.39 -9.18 -24.36
N ASP A 38 -2.44 -10.16 -25.24
CA ASP A 38 -1.38 -11.15 -25.45
C ASP A 38 -0.09 -10.54 -26.02
N GLY A 39 -0.16 -9.36 -26.60
CA GLY A 39 1.00 -8.56 -26.97
C GLY A 39 1.76 -7.93 -25.79
N ILE A 40 1.21 -8.02 -24.57
CA ILE A 40 1.83 -7.50 -23.34
C ILE A 40 2.09 -8.65 -22.38
N GLU A 41 3.36 -8.98 -22.18
CA GLU A 41 3.79 -10.12 -21.37
C GLU A 41 3.74 -9.78 -19.85
N LEU A 42 3.25 -10.72 -19.04
CA LEU A 42 3.36 -10.66 -17.58
C LEU A 42 4.53 -11.51 -17.13
N VAL A 43 5.56 -10.86 -16.57
CA VAL A 43 6.77 -11.52 -16.04
C VAL A 43 6.65 -11.63 -14.53
N VAL A 44 6.44 -12.85 -14.05
CA VAL A 44 6.34 -13.12 -12.61
C VAL A 44 7.74 -13.20 -12.01
N ILE A 45 8.02 -12.31 -11.05
CA ILE A 45 9.29 -12.22 -10.34
C ILE A 45 9.07 -12.61 -8.88
N ARG A 46 9.82 -13.60 -8.39
CA ARG A 46 9.84 -13.98 -6.98
C ARG A 46 10.66 -12.98 -6.19
N THR A 47 10.08 -12.47 -5.11
CA THR A 47 10.76 -11.52 -4.23
C THR A 47 11.20 -12.19 -2.93
N THR A 48 12.21 -11.63 -2.28
CA THR A 48 12.66 -12.07 -0.95
C THR A 48 11.50 -12.07 0.05
N GLY A 49 10.61 -11.08 -0.01
CA GLY A 49 9.43 -11.00 0.85
C GLY A 49 8.38 -12.08 0.59
N ASP A 50 8.38 -12.74 -0.58
CA ASP A 50 7.52 -13.89 -0.88
C ASP A 50 8.08 -15.21 -0.31
N ILE A 51 9.40 -15.27 -0.15
CA ILE A 51 10.11 -16.47 0.35
C ILE A 51 10.09 -16.51 1.88
N ILE A 52 10.32 -15.38 2.54
CA ILE A 52 10.45 -15.29 4.00
C ILE A 52 9.08 -15.10 4.64
N GLN A 53 8.53 -16.15 5.22
CA GLN A 53 7.21 -16.13 5.88
C GLN A 53 7.26 -16.33 7.40
N ASP A 54 8.42 -16.70 7.96
CA ASP A 54 8.62 -17.16 9.34
C ASP A 54 9.13 -16.08 10.30
N ARG A 55 9.65 -14.94 9.79
CA ARG A 55 10.20 -13.84 10.61
C ARG A 55 9.42 -12.55 10.47
N THR A 56 9.52 -11.62 11.43
CA THR A 56 8.82 -10.33 11.35
C THR A 56 9.46 -9.41 10.31
N LEU A 57 8.66 -8.57 9.61
CA LEU A 57 9.18 -7.56 8.66
C LEU A 57 10.15 -6.58 9.33
N ALA A 58 10.04 -6.39 10.66
CA ALA A 58 10.92 -5.54 11.45
C ALA A 58 12.32 -6.15 11.60
N GLU A 59 12.43 -7.47 11.76
CA GLU A 59 13.70 -8.19 11.97
C GLU A 59 14.55 -8.28 10.71
N GLU A 60 13.92 -8.26 9.52
CA GLU A 60 14.61 -8.41 8.23
C GLU A 60 15.28 -7.14 7.70
N GLY A 61 15.27 -6.04 8.43
CA GLY A 61 16.14 -4.84 8.18
C GLY A 61 16.02 -4.16 6.81
N GLY A 62 15.47 -4.78 5.78
CA GLY A 62 15.54 -4.31 4.39
C GLY A 62 14.40 -3.41 3.93
N LYS A 63 14.71 -2.22 3.38
CA LYS A 63 13.79 -1.48 2.52
C LYS A 63 13.59 -2.29 1.24
N GLY A 64 12.35 -2.38 0.73
CA GLY A 64 12.10 -2.99 -0.59
C GLY A 64 12.00 -4.52 -0.62
N LEU A 65 11.67 -5.20 0.49
CA LEU A 65 11.50 -6.67 0.54
C LEU A 65 10.58 -7.26 -0.55
N PHE A 66 9.67 -6.47 -1.07
CA PHE A 66 8.71 -6.87 -2.09
C PHE A 66 8.94 -6.22 -3.46
N THR A 67 9.97 -5.38 -3.59
CA THR A 67 10.20 -4.59 -4.82
C THR A 67 11.60 -4.76 -5.38
N LYS A 68 12.61 -5.06 -4.56
CA LYS A 68 14.02 -5.08 -4.92
C LYS A 68 14.31 -5.87 -6.21
N GLU A 69 13.89 -7.12 -6.28
CA GLU A 69 14.16 -7.99 -7.43
C GLU A 69 13.40 -7.54 -8.70
N ILE A 70 12.27 -6.84 -8.50
CA ILE A 70 11.50 -6.24 -9.60
C ILE A 70 12.19 -4.95 -10.07
N GLU A 71 12.66 -4.11 -9.14
CA GLU A 71 13.43 -2.90 -9.43
C GLU A 71 14.75 -3.24 -10.15
N GLU A 72 15.44 -4.31 -9.74
CA GLU A 72 16.61 -4.85 -10.46
C GLU A 72 16.23 -5.29 -11.88
N ALA A 73 15.09 -5.97 -12.05
CA ALA A 73 14.63 -6.39 -13.37
C ALA A 73 14.24 -5.21 -14.28
N LEU A 74 13.77 -4.09 -13.71
CA LEU A 74 13.56 -2.84 -14.45
C LEU A 74 14.89 -2.24 -14.90
N LEU A 75 15.86 -2.11 -13.99
CA LEU A 75 17.17 -1.52 -14.27
C LEU A 75 17.94 -2.33 -15.31
N ASP A 76 17.90 -3.67 -15.22
CA ASP A 76 18.52 -4.60 -16.18
C ASP A 76 17.78 -4.69 -17.51
N GLY A 77 16.63 -4.04 -17.66
CA GLY A 77 15.81 -4.10 -18.87
C GLY A 77 15.15 -5.46 -19.14
N ARG A 78 15.05 -6.34 -18.13
CA ARG A 78 14.29 -7.60 -18.22
C ARG A 78 12.78 -7.36 -18.28
N VAL A 79 12.31 -6.29 -17.69
CA VAL A 79 10.93 -5.79 -17.79
C VAL A 79 10.93 -4.29 -18.14
N ASP A 80 9.85 -3.82 -18.74
CA ASP A 80 9.72 -2.45 -19.21
C ASP A 80 9.01 -1.55 -18.19
N LEU A 81 8.10 -2.14 -17.43
CA LEU A 81 7.40 -1.52 -16.31
C LEU A 81 7.09 -2.57 -15.23
N ALA A 82 6.79 -2.10 -14.02
CA ALA A 82 6.44 -2.96 -12.89
C ALA A 82 5.14 -2.49 -12.23
N VAL A 83 4.35 -3.44 -11.74
CA VAL A 83 3.06 -3.18 -11.09
C VAL A 83 3.11 -3.56 -9.63
N HIS A 84 2.74 -2.60 -8.77
CA HIS A 84 2.79 -2.73 -7.32
C HIS A 84 1.49 -2.28 -6.65
N SER A 85 1.20 -2.86 -5.49
CA SER A 85 0.39 -2.14 -4.51
C SER A 85 1.21 -0.94 -4.03
N ALA A 86 0.79 0.29 -4.31
CA ALA A 86 1.61 1.49 -4.10
C ALA A 86 2.05 1.68 -2.63
N LYS A 87 1.28 1.18 -1.67
CA LYS A 87 1.62 1.19 -0.24
C LYS A 87 2.81 0.31 0.15
N ASP A 88 3.16 -0.66 -0.70
CA ASP A 88 4.25 -1.62 -0.45
C ASP A 88 5.58 -1.16 -1.08
N MET A 89 5.54 -0.07 -1.87
CA MET A 89 6.72 0.53 -2.51
C MET A 89 7.56 1.30 -1.50
N PRO A 90 8.90 1.32 -1.66
CA PRO A 90 9.76 2.17 -0.85
C PRO A 90 9.42 3.64 -1.08
N THR A 91 9.59 4.46 -0.05
CA THR A 91 9.29 5.90 -0.09
C THR A 91 10.20 6.61 -1.09
N VAL A 92 11.49 6.25 -1.08
CA VAL A 92 12.50 6.70 -2.06
C VAL A 92 12.81 5.53 -2.96
N LEU A 93 12.61 5.69 -4.26
CA LEU A 93 12.90 4.69 -5.27
C LEU A 93 14.41 4.65 -5.59
N PRO A 94 14.94 3.53 -6.06
CA PRO A 94 16.30 3.47 -6.57
C PRO A 94 16.55 4.48 -7.69
N GLY A 95 17.78 4.98 -7.77
CA GLY A 95 18.17 5.90 -8.85
C GLY A 95 17.89 5.30 -10.22
N GLY A 96 17.31 6.09 -11.11
CA GLY A 96 16.92 5.63 -12.44
C GLY A 96 15.49 5.09 -12.57
N LEU A 97 14.74 4.98 -11.46
CA LEU A 97 13.34 4.54 -11.44
C LEU A 97 12.40 5.67 -11.02
N ILE A 98 11.15 5.61 -11.48
CA ILE A 98 10.08 6.51 -11.07
C ILE A 98 8.75 5.77 -10.95
N LEU A 99 7.88 6.23 -10.07
CA LEU A 99 6.46 5.94 -10.08
C LEU A 99 5.83 6.81 -11.19
N ALA A 100 5.59 6.22 -12.35
CA ALA A 100 5.22 6.94 -13.56
C ALA A 100 3.71 7.16 -13.72
N ALA A 101 2.90 6.27 -13.12
CA ALA A 101 1.44 6.37 -13.18
C ALA A 101 0.80 5.63 -12.00
N CYS A 102 -0.42 6.03 -11.68
CA CYS A 102 -1.32 5.27 -10.82
C CYS A 102 -2.65 5.03 -11.54
N LEU A 103 -3.21 3.83 -11.42
CA LEU A 103 -4.60 3.62 -11.83
C LEU A 103 -5.55 4.30 -10.84
N GLU A 104 -6.82 4.47 -11.24
CA GLU A 104 -7.86 4.96 -10.35
C GLU A 104 -7.85 4.19 -9.02
N ARG A 105 -7.84 4.95 -7.93
CA ARG A 105 -7.72 4.41 -6.58
C ARG A 105 -8.96 3.65 -6.17
N GLU A 106 -8.79 2.42 -5.76
CA GLU A 106 -9.83 1.65 -5.08
C GLU A 106 -9.99 2.15 -3.64
N ASP A 107 -11.12 1.86 -3.01
CA ASP A 107 -11.46 2.26 -1.64
C ASP A 107 -10.30 2.03 -0.66
N PRO A 108 -9.73 3.10 -0.08
CA PRO A 108 -8.54 3.00 0.75
C PRO A 108 -8.82 2.47 2.16
N ARG A 109 -10.08 2.27 2.55
CA ARG A 109 -10.45 1.91 3.91
C ARG A 109 -9.95 0.53 4.32
N ASP A 110 -9.81 0.36 5.63
CA ASP A 110 -9.59 -0.94 6.23
C ASP A 110 -10.93 -1.65 6.53
N VAL A 111 -10.86 -2.96 6.61
CA VAL A 111 -12.00 -3.81 6.96
C VAL A 111 -11.65 -4.58 8.21
N PHE A 112 -12.55 -4.54 9.17
CA PHE A 112 -12.56 -5.43 10.32
C PHE A 112 -13.24 -6.74 9.93
N ILE A 113 -12.61 -7.86 10.27
CA ILE A 113 -13.11 -9.21 9.98
C ILE A 113 -13.04 -10.02 11.27
N SER A 114 -14.19 -10.52 11.73
CA SER A 114 -14.30 -11.37 12.90
C SER A 114 -15.54 -12.26 12.81
N ARG A 115 -15.45 -13.45 13.44
CA ARG A 115 -16.60 -14.33 13.66
C ARG A 115 -17.24 -14.13 15.03
N LYS A 116 -16.61 -13.31 15.90
CA LYS A 116 -17.01 -13.16 17.31
C LYS A 116 -17.67 -11.81 17.61
N ALA A 117 -17.48 -10.81 16.75
CA ALA A 117 -17.97 -9.45 16.97
C ALA A 117 -18.25 -8.76 15.64
N ARG A 118 -19.13 -7.76 15.64
CA ARG A 118 -19.51 -6.98 14.45
C ARG A 118 -18.58 -5.78 14.23
N SER A 119 -17.86 -5.35 15.27
CA SER A 119 -16.93 -4.23 15.22
C SER A 119 -15.74 -4.46 16.15
N LEU A 120 -14.70 -3.64 16.01
CA LEU A 120 -13.53 -3.66 16.89
C LEU A 120 -13.93 -3.36 18.36
N ALA A 121 -14.91 -2.47 18.56
CA ALA A 121 -15.41 -2.09 19.87
C ALA A 121 -16.12 -3.25 20.60
N GLU A 122 -16.80 -4.12 19.85
CA GLU A 122 -17.57 -5.24 20.39
C GLU A 122 -16.75 -6.49 20.66
N LEU A 123 -15.45 -6.52 20.31
CA LEU A 123 -14.59 -7.65 20.61
C LEU A 123 -14.58 -7.94 22.12
N PRO A 124 -14.61 -9.22 22.54
CA PRO A 124 -14.43 -9.60 23.93
C PRO A 124 -13.16 -8.99 24.53
N LYS A 125 -13.17 -8.79 25.86
CA LYS A 125 -11.98 -8.31 26.57
C LYS A 125 -10.81 -9.28 26.34
N ALA A 126 -9.61 -8.72 26.09
CA ALA A 126 -8.40 -9.47 25.80
C ALA A 126 -8.47 -10.39 24.56
N ALA A 127 -9.37 -10.09 23.61
CA ALA A 127 -9.43 -10.83 22.34
C ALA A 127 -8.14 -10.70 21.55
N SER A 128 -7.81 -11.73 20.75
CA SER A 128 -6.64 -11.74 19.89
C SER A 128 -6.93 -11.05 18.55
N LEU A 129 -6.17 -9.99 18.23
CA LEU A 129 -6.20 -9.29 16.96
C LEU A 129 -4.99 -9.66 16.10
N GLY A 130 -5.23 -10.34 14.97
CA GLY A 130 -4.18 -10.75 14.05
C GLY A 130 -3.79 -9.62 13.10
N THR A 131 -2.57 -9.09 13.22
CA THR A 131 -2.01 -8.15 12.25
C THR A 131 -0.48 -8.13 12.32
N ALA A 132 0.16 -7.92 11.17
CA ALA A 132 1.61 -7.64 11.08
C ALA A 132 1.89 -6.18 10.72
N SER A 133 0.85 -5.33 10.66
CA SER A 133 0.96 -3.90 10.36
C SER A 133 1.02 -3.11 11.65
N LEU A 134 2.15 -2.44 11.91
CA LEU A 134 2.32 -1.57 13.09
C LEU A 134 1.29 -0.44 13.12
N ARG A 135 0.92 0.11 11.96
CA ARG A 135 -0.16 1.11 11.87
C ARG A 135 -1.49 0.55 12.39
N ARG A 136 -1.89 -0.64 11.90
CA ARG A 136 -3.14 -1.27 12.36
C ARG A 136 -3.09 -1.62 13.83
N GLN A 137 -1.98 -2.15 14.29
CA GLN A 137 -1.74 -2.43 15.70
C GLN A 137 -1.93 -1.16 16.53
N ALA A 138 -1.19 -0.09 16.24
CA ALA A 138 -1.21 1.14 17.01
C ALA A 138 -2.60 1.78 17.07
N ILE A 139 -3.31 1.89 15.93
CA ILE A 139 -4.65 2.47 15.91
C ILE A 139 -5.65 1.58 16.68
N ALA A 140 -5.58 0.25 16.51
CA ALA A 140 -6.45 -0.66 17.22
C ALA A 140 -6.20 -0.65 18.74
N MET A 141 -4.94 -0.67 19.18
CA MET A 141 -4.59 -0.61 20.60
C MET A 141 -4.91 0.74 21.23
N ARG A 142 -4.85 1.84 20.48
CA ARG A 142 -5.32 3.14 20.96
C ARG A 142 -6.82 3.12 21.28
N ALA A 143 -7.64 2.46 20.46
CA ALA A 143 -9.07 2.31 20.67
C ALA A 143 -9.41 1.24 21.74
N ARG A 144 -8.62 0.17 21.81
CA ARG A 144 -8.82 -1.01 22.65
C ARG A 144 -7.48 -1.50 23.21
N PRO A 145 -6.98 -0.87 24.29
CA PRO A 145 -5.68 -1.23 24.91
C PRO A 145 -5.63 -2.64 25.50
N ASP A 146 -6.79 -3.25 25.71
CA ASP A 146 -6.93 -4.60 26.27
C ASP A 146 -6.71 -5.71 25.24
N LEU A 147 -6.64 -5.41 23.95
CA LEU A 147 -6.46 -6.42 22.90
C LEU A 147 -5.05 -7.03 22.93
N ARG A 148 -4.99 -8.32 22.60
CA ARG A 148 -3.73 -9.04 22.40
C ARG A 148 -3.40 -9.06 20.91
N VAL A 149 -2.41 -8.27 20.50
CA VAL A 149 -2.00 -8.26 19.09
C VAL A 149 -1.07 -9.43 18.81
N THR A 150 -1.41 -10.22 17.79
CA THR A 150 -0.65 -11.38 17.32
C THR A 150 -0.22 -11.16 15.88
N PRO A 151 1.06 -11.37 15.51
CA PRO A 151 1.51 -11.28 14.13
C PRO A 151 0.73 -12.23 13.21
N LEU A 152 0.01 -11.70 12.22
CA LEU A 152 -0.72 -12.48 11.23
C LEU A 152 -0.19 -12.19 9.84
N ARG A 153 0.54 -13.14 9.25
CA ARG A 153 1.22 -13.04 7.96
C ARG A 153 0.61 -13.96 6.91
N GLY A 154 1.02 -13.72 5.66
CA GLY A 154 0.54 -14.40 4.47
C GLY A 154 -0.24 -13.46 3.56
N ASN A 155 -0.68 -13.96 2.42
CA ASN A 155 -1.61 -13.28 1.53
C ASN A 155 -3.02 -13.19 2.14
N VAL A 156 -3.98 -12.59 1.44
CA VAL A 156 -5.35 -12.38 1.93
C VAL A 156 -6.00 -13.71 2.31
N GLU A 157 -5.96 -14.69 1.42
CA GLU A 157 -6.58 -16.01 1.62
C GLU A 157 -5.96 -16.77 2.80
N THR A 158 -4.64 -16.69 2.95
CA THR A 158 -3.94 -17.31 4.09
C THR A 158 -4.40 -16.71 5.41
N ARG A 159 -4.55 -15.38 5.49
CA ARG A 159 -5.00 -14.70 6.71
C ARG A 159 -6.46 -15.03 7.04
N LEU A 160 -7.32 -15.10 6.02
CA LEU A 160 -8.72 -15.53 6.20
C LEU A 160 -8.81 -16.98 6.68
N ARG A 161 -7.99 -17.87 6.13
CA ARG A 161 -7.91 -19.26 6.58
C ARG A 161 -7.47 -19.38 8.05
N LYS A 162 -6.44 -18.63 8.47
CA LYS A 162 -5.98 -18.58 9.86
C LYS A 162 -7.04 -18.06 10.82
N LEU A 163 -7.76 -16.99 10.43
CA LEU A 163 -8.90 -16.49 11.18
C LEU A 163 -10.00 -17.55 11.32
N ASN A 164 -10.34 -18.23 10.21
CA ASN A 164 -11.35 -19.29 10.22
C ASN A 164 -10.94 -20.50 11.04
N ALA A 165 -9.64 -20.81 11.12
CA ALA A 165 -9.07 -21.83 11.98
C ALA A 165 -9.06 -21.44 13.48
N GLY A 166 -9.41 -20.19 13.81
CA GLY A 166 -9.43 -19.70 15.18
C GLY A 166 -8.06 -19.35 15.76
N GLU A 167 -7.01 -19.18 14.92
CA GLU A 167 -5.70 -18.75 15.37
C GLU A 167 -5.75 -17.32 15.97
N VAL A 168 -6.70 -16.52 15.52
CA VAL A 168 -7.00 -15.17 16.04
C VAL A 168 -8.51 -14.93 16.05
N ASP A 169 -8.98 -14.03 16.92
CA ASP A 169 -10.41 -13.69 17.06
C ASP A 169 -10.89 -12.71 15.99
N ALA A 170 -9.98 -11.85 15.53
CA ALA A 170 -10.24 -10.85 14.50
C ALA A 170 -8.97 -10.54 13.69
N THR A 171 -9.15 -9.97 12.50
CA THR A 171 -8.08 -9.40 11.70
C THR A 171 -8.53 -8.14 10.98
N LEU A 172 -7.57 -7.40 10.45
CA LEU A 172 -7.77 -6.18 9.65
C LEU A 172 -7.13 -6.37 8.27
N LEU A 173 -7.91 -6.14 7.21
CA LEU A 173 -7.46 -6.19 5.82
C LEU A 173 -7.80 -4.88 5.11
N ALA A 174 -7.17 -4.61 3.95
CA ALA A 174 -7.55 -3.50 3.09
C ALA A 174 -8.76 -3.88 2.23
N LEU A 175 -9.81 -3.07 2.20
CA LEU A 175 -11.00 -3.31 1.39
C LEU A 175 -10.66 -3.46 -0.10
N ALA A 176 -9.73 -2.63 -0.61
CA ALA A 176 -9.23 -2.72 -1.98
C ALA A 176 -8.70 -4.12 -2.34
N GLY A 177 -8.03 -4.79 -1.39
CA GLY A 177 -7.55 -6.16 -1.60
C GLY A 177 -8.68 -7.17 -1.70
N LEU A 178 -9.69 -7.06 -0.82
CA LEU A 178 -10.86 -7.94 -0.85
C LEU A 178 -11.67 -7.75 -2.14
N ARG A 179 -11.93 -6.49 -2.55
CA ARG A 179 -12.66 -6.19 -3.79
C ARG A 179 -11.98 -6.79 -5.01
N ARG A 180 -10.67 -6.58 -5.15
CA ARG A 180 -9.90 -7.10 -6.29
C ARG A 180 -9.85 -8.62 -6.37
N LEU A 181 -9.96 -9.29 -5.24
CA LEU A 181 -10.00 -10.76 -5.16
C LEU A 181 -11.41 -11.34 -5.17
N GLY A 182 -12.46 -10.51 -5.18
CA GLY A 182 -13.85 -10.99 -5.09
C GLY A 182 -14.21 -11.60 -3.73
N LEU A 183 -13.56 -11.12 -2.63
CA LEU A 183 -13.69 -11.68 -1.28
C LEU A 183 -14.38 -10.71 -0.30
N THR A 184 -15.21 -9.81 -0.81
CA THR A 184 -15.88 -8.77 0.01
C THR A 184 -16.89 -9.32 1.00
N GLU A 185 -17.43 -10.52 0.76
CA GLU A 185 -18.34 -11.24 1.66
C GLU A 185 -17.72 -11.57 3.02
N HIS A 186 -16.38 -11.61 3.10
CA HIS A 186 -15.67 -11.80 4.37
C HIS A 186 -15.63 -10.52 5.23
N ALA A 187 -15.97 -9.36 4.69
CA ALA A 187 -15.97 -8.11 5.42
C ALA A 187 -17.08 -8.09 6.49
N THR A 188 -16.70 -8.02 7.75
CA THR A 188 -17.67 -7.86 8.85
C THR A 188 -18.08 -6.40 8.98
N HIS A 189 -17.10 -5.48 8.93
CA HIS A 189 -17.33 -4.04 9.02
C HIS A 189 -16.30 -3.26 8.24
N VAL A 190 -16.73 -2.33 7.39
CA VAL A 190 -15.85 -1.39 6.69
C VAL A 190 -15.63 -0.18 7.60
N MET A 191 -14.41 -0.02 8.09
CA MET A 191 -14.05 1.03 9.03
C MET A 191 -14.03 2.39 8.33
N SER A 192 -14.59 3.43 8.96
CA SER A 192 -14.50 4.78 8.40
C SER A 192 -13.04 5.27 8.40
N ALA A 193 -12.68 6.11 7.42
CA ALA A 193 -11.35 6.72 7.39
C ALA A 193 -11.13 7.71 8.55
N ASP A 194 -12.19 8.16 9.21
CA ASP A 194 -12.11 9.01 10.39
C ASP A 194 -11.70 8.24 11.64
N GLU A 195 -12.21 7.03 11.79
CA GLU A 195 -11.88 6.17 12.93
C GLU A 195 -10.59 5.38 12.72
N PHE A 196 -10.32 5.01 11.47
CA PHE A 196 -9.20 4.15 11.13
C PHE A 196 -8.49 4.66 9.88
N LEU A 197 -7.61 5.65 10.06
CA LEU A 197 -6.93 6.31 8.96
C LEU A 197 -6.09 5.32 8.14
N PRO A 198 -6.28 5.25 6.80
CA PRO A 198 -5.59 4.31 5.93
C PRO A 198 -4.07 4.43 5.93
N ALA A 199 -3.39 3.39 5.47
CA ALA A 199 -1.98 3.50 5.14
C ALA A 199 -1.77 4.43 3.94
N VAL A 200 -0.62 5.11 3.90
CA VAL A 200 -0.16 5.87 2.74
C VAL A 200 -0.28 5.01 1.48
N ALA A 201 -0.90 5.55 0.44
CA ALA A 201 -1.14 4.93 -0.86
C ALA A 201 -1.98 3.63 -0.82
N GLN A 202 -2.68 3.31 0.27
CA GLN A 202 -3.58 2.16 0.33
C GLN A 202 -4.69 2.30 -0.71
N GLY A 203 -4.97 1.23 -1.45
CA GLY A 203 -5.95 1.19 -2.53
C GLY A 203 -5.39 1.55 -3.91
N ALA A 204 -4.27 2.26 -4.01
CA ALA A 204 -3.66 2.61 -5.28
C ALA A 204 -2.81 1.46 -5.86
N ILE A 205 -2.90 1.29 -7.18
CA ILE A 205 -1.95 0.50 -7.98
C ILE A 205 -0.94 1.47 -8.55
N GLY A 206 0.33 1.30 -8.20
CA GLY A 206 1.43 2.09 -8.72
C GLY A 206 2.13 1.37 -9.87
N ILE A 207 2.53 2.12 -10.88
CA ILE A 207 3.24 1.63 -12.05
C ILE A 207 4.60 2.30 -12.12
N GLU A 208 5.65 1.50 -11.96
CA GLU A 208 7.02 1.92 -11.93
C GLU A 208 7.71 1.65 -13.27
N THR A 209 8.60 2.52 -13.70
CA THR A 209 9.43 2.33 -14.88
C THR A 209 10.74 3.10 -14.77
N ARG A 210 11.65 2.88 -15.71
CA ARG A 210 12.90 3.64 -15.79
C ARG A 210 12.65 5.08 -16.21
N THR A 211 13.41 6.00 -15.65
CA THR A 211 13.35 7.46 -15.99
C THR A 211 13.75 7.73 -17.43
N ASP A 212 14.63 6.93 -18.01
CA ASP A 212 15.12 7.07 -19.39
C ASP A 212 14.18 6.44 -20.43
N ASN A 213 13.24 5.58 -20.03
CA ASN A 213 12.32 4.91 -20.95
C ASN A 213 11.14 5.83 -21.34
N LYS A 214 11.45 6.83 -22.20
CA LYS A 214 10.43 7.80 -22.64
C LYS A 214 9.22 7.14 -23.29
N ARG A 215 9.41 6.09 -24.11
CA ARG A 215 8.30 5.41 -24.79
C ARG A 215 7.31 4.84 -23.78
N VAL A 216 7.78 4.15 -22.76
CA VAL A 216 6.91 3.57 -21.72
C VAL A 216 6.24 4.67 -20.91
N ARG A 217 6.95 5.73 -20.53
CA ARG A 217 6.37 6.85 -19.78
C ARG A 217 5.24 7.54 -20.56
N ASP A 218 5.43 7.77 -21.85
CA ASP A 218 4.40 8.38 -22.71
C ASP A 218 3.16 7.47 -22.80
N THR A 219 3.36 6.15 -22.91
CA THR A 219 2.26 5.17 -22.89
C THR A 219 1.54 5.18 -21.55
N LEU A 220 2.28 5.20 -20.43
CA LEU A 220 1.71 5.21 -19.09
C LEU A 220 0.91 6.48 -18.78
N ALA A 221 1.30 7.62 -19.34
CA ALA A 221 0.54 8.87 -19.22
C ALA A 221 -0.89 8.75 -19.76
N GLY A 222 -1.12 7.86 -20.74
CA GLY A 222 -2.46 7.59 -21.28
C GLY A 222 -3.40 6.79 -20.36
N ILE A 223 -2.86 6.16 -19.31
CA ILE A 223 -3.64 5.38 -18.34
C ILE A 223 -3.52 5.93 -16.92
N ASP A 224 -2.77 7.02 -16.72
CA ASP A 224 -2.62 7.63 -15.40
C ASP A 224 -3.90 8.30 -14.93
N HIS A 225 -4.30 8.01 -13.69
CA HIS A 225 -5.38 8.72 -13.03
C HIS A 225 -4.82 9.87 -12.20
N ALA A 226 -4.85 11.07 -12.77
CA ALA A 226 -4.21 12.27 -12.24
C ALA A 226 -4.56 12.57 -10.77
N ASN A 227 -5.83 12.37 -10.35
CA ASN A 227 -6.22 12.58 -8.97
C ASN A 227 -5.57 11.56 -8.03
N THR A 228 -5.48 10.30 -8.44
CA THR A 228 -4.77 9.27 -7.65
C THR A 228 -3.29 9.56 -7.55
N SER A 229 -2.63 9.90 -8.67
CA SER A 229 -1.21 10.23 -8.69
C SER A 229 -0.89 11.44 -7.81
N THR A 230 -1.73 12.49 -7.86
CA THR A 230 -1.59 13.66 -6.99
C THR A 230 -1.75 13.30 -5.51
N ALA A 231 -2.79 12.52 -5.16
CA ALA A 231 -3.02 12.08 -3.79
C ALA A 231 -1.87 11.21 -3.26
N VAL A 232 -1.42 10.24 -4.06
CA VAL A 232 -0.29 9.36 -3.72
C VAL A 232 1.00 10.16 -3.55
N ALA A 233 1.25 11.16 -4.41
CA ALA A 233 2.42 12.04 -4.28
C ALA A 233 2.40 12.84 -2.97
N CYS A 234 1.24 13.38 -2.57
CA CYS A 234 1.04 14.04 -1.28
C CYS A 234 1.34 13.10 -0.11
N GLU A 235 0.73 11.92 -0.11
CA GLU A 235 0.87 10.93 0.96
C GLU A 235 2.31 10.39 1.07
N ARG A 236 2.98 10.15 -0.06
CA ARG A 236 4.37 9.67 -0.09
C ARG A 236 5.35 10.74 0.41
N SER A 237 5.14 12.02 0.06
CA SER A 237 5.97 13.12 0.57
C SER A 237 5.82 13.32 2.08
N PHE A 238 4.63 13.06 2.64
CA PHE A 238 4.41 12.99 4.08
C PHE A 238 5.22 11.88 4.73
N LEU A 239 5.14 10.65 4.18
CA LEU A 239 5.87 9.50 4.70
C LEU A 239 7.38 9.70 4.60
N GLU A 240 7.87 10.31 3.52
CA GLU A 240 9.29 10.64 3.32
C GLU A 240 9.80 11.61 4.39
N ALA A 241 9.04 12.66 4.67
CA ALA A 241 9.42 13.67 5.68
C ALA A 241 9.53 13.10 7.11
N LEU A 242 8.82 11.99 7.37
CA LEU A 242 8.87 11.24 8.63
C LEU A 242 9.97 10.17 8.66
N ASP A 243 10.79 10.02 7.60
CA ASP A 243 11.70 8.89 7.40
C ASP A 243 10.99 7.53 7.54
N GLY A 244 9.68 7.53 7.26
CA GLY A 244 8.79 6.45 7.52
C GLY A 244 8.85 5.34 6.46
N SER A 245 8.37 4.19 6.86
CA SER A 245 8.24 3.00 6.02
C SER A 245 7.01 2.20 6.43
N CYS A 246 6.76 1.08 5.76
CA CYS A 246 5.73 0.13 6.20
C CYS A 246 5.99 -0.47 7.60
N LYS A 247 7.16 -0.20 8.19
CA LYS A 247 7.59 -0.63 9.53
C LYS A 247 7.35 0.43 10.62
N THR A 248 6.79 1.58 10.27
CA THR A 248 6.43 2.63 11.23
C THR A 248 4.92 2.74 11.34
N PRO A 249 4.37 3.02 12.53
CA PRO A 249 2.92 3.19 12.73
C PRO A 249 2.45 4.55 12.23
N ILE A 250 2.52 4.73 10.91
CA ILE A 250 2.15 5.94 10.19
C ILE A 250 0.91 5.66 9.33
N ALA A 251 -0.06 6.58 9.36
CA ALA A 251 -1.21 6.61 8.49
C ALA A 251 -1.25 7.94 7.73
N GLY A 252 -1.77 7.92 6.50
CA GLY A 252 -1.91 9.12 5.71
C GLY A 252 -2.87 8.92 4.55
N HIS A 253 -3.76 9.89 4.34
CA HIS A 253 -4.74 9.84 3.29
C HIS A 253 -5.00 11.23 2.71
N ALA A 254 -4.88 11.35 1.40
CA ALA A 254 -5.21 12.54 0.63
C ALA A 254 -6.42 12.29 -0.26
N THR A 255 -7.31 13.28 -0.36
CA THR A 255 -8.42 13.32 -1.32
C THR A 255 -8.29 14.54 -2.21
N ILE A 256 -8.64 14.39 -3.48
CA ILE A 256 -8.60 15.45 -4.48
C ILE A 256 -10.04 15.75 -4.92
N ALA A 257 -10.49 16.98 -4.75
CA ALA A 257 -11.79 17.45 -5.18
C ALA A 257 -11.62 18.73 -6.01
N GLY A 258 -11.75 18.61 -7.33
CA GLY A 258 -11.41 19.70 -8.26
C GLY A 258 -9.94 20.10 -8.11
N ASP A 259 -9.71 21.36 -7.80
CA ASP A 259 -8.36 21.91 -7.57
C ASP A 259 -7.91 21.87 -6.10
N ALA A 260 -8.72 21.32 -5.22
CA ALA A 260 -8.40 21.22 -3.80
C ALA A 260 -7.81 19.84 -3.45
N VAL A 261 -6.80 19.84 -2.59
CA VAL A 261 -6.31 18.68 -1.87
C VAL A 261 -6.68 18.81 -0.40
N GLN A 262 -7.17 17.73 0.18
CA GLN A 262 -7.36 17.57 1.62
C GLN A 262 -6.49 16.39 2.06
N PHE A 263 -5.64 16.61 3.04
CA PHE A 263 -4.73 15.61 3.57
C PHE A 263 -4.97 15.42 5.07
N ARG A 264 -4.90 14.17 5.51
CA ARG A 264 -4.85 13.80 6.93
C ARG A 264 -3.69 12.85 7.16
N GLY A 265 -2.94 13.11 8.22
CA GLY A 265 -1.80 12.29 8.64
C GLY A 265 -1.90 11.93 10.11
N LEU A 266 -1.37 10.78 10.48
CA LEU A 266 -1.28 10.30 11.86
C LEU A 266 0.03 9.52 12.04
N ILE A 267 0.67 9.78 13.17
CA ILE A 267 1.76 8.95 13.71
C ILE A 267 1.35 8.46 15.09
N ALA A 268 1.74 7.24 15.43
CA ALA A 268 1.42 6.67 16.74
C ALA A 268 2.61 5.87 17.28
N ARG A 269 2.64 5.62 18.59
CA ARG A 269 3.52 4.60 19.16
C ARG A 269 2.97 3.21 18.84
N PRO A 270 3.83 2.19 18.67
CA PRO A 270 3.38 0.83 18.31
C PRO A 270 2.38 0.23 19.31
N ASP A 271 2.46 0.61 20.58
CA ASP A 271 1.55 0.18 21.65
C ASP A 271 0.25 1.01 21.75
N GLY A 272 0.10 2.04 20.90
CA GLY A 272 -1.07 2.93 20.90
C GLY A 272 -1.11 3.94 22.04
N SER A 273 -0.10 4.00 22.92
CA SER A 273 -0.07 4.86 24.11
C SER A 273 -0.05 6.36 23.79
N ALA A 274 0.52 6.73 22.64
CA ALA A 274 0.58 8.11 22.17
C ALA A 274 0.37 8.20 20.66
N ALA A 275 -0.26 9.26 20.20
CA ALA A 275 -0.43 9.56 18.78
C ALA A 275 -0.51 11.06 18.55
N HIS A 276 -0.04 11.49 17.38
CA HIS A 276 -0.22 12.86 16.89
C HIS A 276 -0.89 12.78 15.53
N ASP A 277 -1.86 13.65 15.30
CA ASP A 277 -2.57 13.80 14.04
C ASP A 277 -2.42 15.21 13.47
N ILE A 278 -2.59 15.32 12.16
CA ILE A 278 -2.54 16.57 11.41
C ILE A 278 -3.51 16.52 10.25
N ALA A 279 -4.07 17.68 9.91
CA ALA A 279 -4.80 17.91 8.68
C ALA A 279 -4.17 19.08 7.91
N GLY A 280 -4.18 18.98 6.59
CA GLY A 280 -3.71 20.02 5.69
C GLY A 280 -4.66 20.14 4.49
N THR A 281 -4.84 21.35 4.01
CA THR A 281 -5.64 21.64 2.81
C THR A 281 -4.92 22.67 1.95
N GLY A 282 -5.14 22.61 0.65
CA GLY A 282 -4.59 23.60 -0.27
C GLY A 282 -4.88 23.27 -1.71
N HIS A 283 -4.16 23.91 -2.63
CA HIS A 283 -4.31 23.67 -4.05
C HIS A 283 -3.58 22.38 -4.47
N ARG A 284 -4.15 21.61 -5.40
CA ARG A 284 -3.57 20.34 -5.88
C ARG A 284 -2.13 20.45 -6.38
N LYS A 285 -1.73 21.62 -6.90
CA LYS A 285 -0.35 21.87 -7.33
C LYS A 285 0.65 21.80 -6.18
N ASP A 286 0.19 22.08 -4.96
CA ASP A 286 1.01 22.12 -3.76
C ASP A 286 0.93 20.80 -2.95
N ALA A 287 0.31 19.75 -3.51
CA ALA A 287 0.06 18.48 -2.83
C ALA A 287 1.33 17.89 -2.17
N ILE A 288 2.46 17.88 -2.88
CA ILE A 288 3.75 17.41 -2.36
C ILE A 288 4.24 18.29 -1.21
N ILE A 289 4.06 19.60 -1.30
CA ILE A 289 4.47 20.55 -0.26
C ILE A 289 3.63 20.32 0.99
N ILE A 290 2.30 20.22 0.83
CA ILE A 290 1.35 19.99 1.93
C ILE A 290 1.70 18.69 2.68
N GLY A 291 1.95 17.60 1.95
CA GLY A 291 2.34 16.34 2.58
C GLY A 291 3.66 16.46 3.33
N ARG A 292 4.67 17.06 2.71
CA ARG A 292 6.00 17.23 3.30
C ARG A 292 5.97 18.09 4.56
N GLU A 293 5.26 19.20 4.53
CA GLU A 293 5.14 20.11 5.70
C GLU A 293 4.38 19.42 6.83
N ALA A 294 3.29 18.71 6.52
CA ALA A 294 2.59 17.92 7.51
C ALA A 294 3.49 16.87 8.18
N GLY A 295 4.33 16.19 7.40
CA GLY A 295 5.29 15.23 7.93
C GLY A 295 6.35 15.87 8.82
N ARG A 296 6.92 16.99 8.42
CA ARG A 296 7.89 17.74 9.21
C ARG A 296 7.30 18.24 10.54
N GLU A 297 6.08 18.76 10.49
CA GLU A 297 5.37 19.22 11.67
C GLU A 297 5.10 18.07 12.66
N LEU A 298 4.61 16.93 12.20
CA LEU A 298 4.41 15.77 13.07
C LEU A 298 5.72 15.24 13.63
N LYS A 299 6.79 15.21 12.84
CA LYS A 299 8.12 14.82 13.30
C LYS A 299 8.63 15.75 14.41
N HIS A 300 8.40 17.04 14.26
CA HIS A 300 8.76 18.04 15.29
C HIS A 300 7.94 17.85 16.57
N ARG A 301 6.61 17.67 16.46
CA ARG A 301 5.73 17.44 17.64
C ARG A 301 6.06 16.16 18.39
N ALA A 302 6.41 15.11 17.67
CA ALA A 302 6.74 13.81 18.24
C ALA A 302 8.06 13.83 19.04
N GLY A 303 9.02 14.63 18.59
CA GLY A 303 10.35 14.65 19.17
C GLY A 303 11.18 13.38 18.85
N PRO A 304 12.45 13.37 19.30
CA PRO A 304 13.31 12.21 19.11
C PRO A 304 12.81 10.99 19.91
N GLY A 305 13.00 9.79 19.35
CA GLY A 305 12.65 8.53 20.02
C GLY A 305 11.15 8.21 20.07
N PHE A 306 10.31 8.91 19.30
CA PHE A 306 8.86 8.65 19.33
C PHE A 306 8.49 7.24 18.83
N PHE A 307 9.23 6.70 17.90
CA PHE A 307 9.00 5.38 17.34
C PHE A 307 9.85 4.25 17.96
N ASP A 308 10.67 4.59 18.95
CA ASP A 308 11.54 3.64 19.67
C ASP A 308 10.77 2.80 20.71
#